data_4da452d96daed19f9c9de76679fdc34d
#
_entry.id   4da452d96daed19f9c9de76679fdc34d
#
_cell.length_a   1.000
_cell.length_b   1.000
_cell.length_c   1.000
_cell.angle_alpha   90.00
_cell.angle_beta   90.00
_cell.angle_gamma   90.00
#
_symmetry.space_group_name_H-M   'P 1'
#
loop_
_entity.id
_entity.type
_entity.pdbx_description
1 polymer ?
#
loop_
_entity_poly.entity_id
_entity_poly.type
_entity_poly.pdbx_seq_one_letter_code
_entity_poly.pdbx_strand_id
1 'polypeptide(L)'
;MKQTIDMRCMRYLNLFSRVTGVSTKNCFSYNNYIIFAVPSNLVSRVIGENGKNAKELSSILAKKIKIVSQPSGLWEARKFISDIVSPLSFKNLEIAGNEIIITANKDNKAALIGRNKVRLEELKKIVEECFGKGLRIV
;
A
#
# COMPACT_ATOMS: atom_id res chain seq x y z
N MET A 1 -0.77 8.54 14.73
CA MET A 1 -1.34 7.87 13.56
C MET A 1 -2.59 7.13 13.96
N LYS A 2 -3.69 7.43 13.29
CA LYS A 2 -4.98 6.87 13.62
C LYS A 2 -5.27 5.74 12.61
N GLN A 3 -5.30 4.51 13.09
CA GLN A 3 -5.66 3.38 12.24
C GLN A 3 -7.11 3.01 12.46
N THR A 4 -7.89 3.03 11.39
CA THR A 4 -9.25 2.52 11.44
C THR A 4 -9.20 1.04 11.10
N ILE A 5 -9.51 0.20 12.08
CA ILE A 5 -9.52 -1.25 11.89
C ILE A 5 -10.95 -1.67 11.66
N ASP A 6 -11.27 -2.16 10.46
CA ASP A 6 -12.57 -2.77 10.20
C ASP A 6 -12.45 -4.30 10.30
N MET A 7 -13.58 -4.99 10.31
CA MET A 7 -13.59 -6.45 10.47
C MET A 7 -12.90 -7.17 9.30
N ARG A 8 -12.97 -6.59 8.11
CA ARG A 8 -12.32 -7.18 6.93
C ARG A 8 -10.80 -7.14 7.08
N CYS A 9 -10.27 -5.99 7.50
CA CYS A 9 -8.83 -5.86 7.75
C CYS A 9 -8.36 -6.82 8.85
N MET A 10 -9.14 -6.97 9.92
CA MET A 10 -8.80 -7.91 10.99
C MET A 10 -8.69 -9.34 10.49
N ARG A 11 -9.60 -9.77 9.63
CA ARG A 11 -9.55 -11.12 9.04
C ARG A 11 -8.31 -11.28 8.18
N TYR A 12 -7.99 -10.28 7.38
CA TYR A 12 -6.80 -10.32 6.51
C TYR A 12 -5.51 -10.37 7.36
N LEU A 13 -5.45 -9.57 8.40
CA LEU A 13 -4.27 -9.53 9.27
C LEU A 13 -4.08 -10.84 10.04
N ASN A 14 -5.16 -11.45 10.50
CA ASN A 14 -5.10 -12.73 11.19
C ASN A 14 -4.61 -13.85 10.26
N LEU A 15 -5.14 -13.89 9.05
CA LEU A 15 -4.71 -14.86 8.05
C LEU A 15 -3.25 -14.64 7.66
N PHE A 16 -2.86 -13.39 7.47
CA PHE A 16 -1.48 -13.02 7.14
C PHE A 16 -0.51 -13.56 8.21
N SER A 17 -0.81 -13.32 9.48
CA SER A 17 0.01 -13.78 10.58
C SER A 17 0.12 -15.31 10.61
N ARG A 18 -0.99 -15.99 10.33
CA ARG A 18 -1.02 -17.46 10.32
C ARG A 18 -0.17 -18.04 9.19
N VAL A 19 -0.27 -17.46 7.99
CA VAL A 19 0.45 -17.95 6.80
C VAL A 19 1.93 -17.62 6.86
N THR A 20 2.27 -16.40 7.26
CA THR A 20 3.65 -15.89 7.18
C THR A 20 4.44 -16.04 8.47
N GLY A 21 3.77 -16.19 9.61
CA GLY A 21 4.42 -16.18 10.91
C GLY A 21 4.85 -14.79 11.37
N VAL A 22 4.45 -13.75 10.65
CA VAL A 22 4.80 -12.36 10.96
C VAL A 22 3.52 -11.58 11.19
N SER A 23 3.49 -10.81 12.26
CA SER A 23 2.35 -9.94 12.56
C SER A 23 2.60 -8.54 12.03
N THR A 24 1.57 -7.94 11.44
CA THR A 24 1.61 -6.53 11.04
C THR A 24 0.25 -5.91 11.34
N LYS A 25 0.23 -4.60 11.48
CA LYS A 25 -1.01 -3.84 11.65
C LYS A 25 -1.38 -3.08 10.37
N ASN A 26 -0.54 -3.15 9.35
CA ASN A 26 -0.66 -2.35 8.14
C ASN A 26 -1.21 -3.16 6.98
N CYS A 27 -2.51 -3.01 6.74
CA CYS A 27 -3.21 -3.67 5.65
C CYS A 27 -4.03 -2.61 4.93
N PHE A 28 -3.85 -2.52 3.60
CA PHE A 28 -4.52 -1.51 2.78
C PHE A 28 -5.13 -2.14 1.54
N SER A 29 -6.14 -1.49 0.99
CA SER A 29 -6.71 -1.86 -0.30
C SER A 29 -6.37 -0.79 -1.32
N TYR A 30 -5.84 -1.18 -2.46
CA TYR A 30 -5.58 -0.27 -3.58
C TYR A 30 -5.67 -1.03 -4.89
N ASN A 31 -6.51 -0.56 -5.81
CA ASN A 31 -6.64 -1.12 -7.16
C ASN A 31 -6.89 -2.64 -7.15
N ASN A 32 -7.79 -3.08 -6.29
CA ASN A 32 -8.15 -4.50 -6.11
C ASN A 32 -7.03 -5.39 -5.58
N TYR A 33 -5.95 -4.78 -5.09
CA TYR A 33 -4.92 -5.49 -4.35
C TYR A 33 -5.18 -5.35 -2.86
N ILE A 34 -4.84 -6.38 -2.11
CA ILE A 34 -4.68 -6.27 -0.67
C ILE A 34 -3.18 -6.10 -0.43
N ILE A 35 -2.81 -5.03 0.23
CA ILE A 35 -1.41 -4.66 0.45
C ILE A 35 -1.08 -4.81 1.93
N PHE A 36 -0.05 -5.59 2.23
CA PHE A 36 0.48 -5.72 3.58
C PHE A 36 1.83 -5.03 3.63
N ALA A 37 2.01 -4.15 4.61
CA ALA A 37 3.28 -3.46 4.82
C ALA A 37 3.96 -4.04 6.05
N VAL A 38 5.22 -4.43 5.90
CA VAL A 38 6.02 -5.04 6.97
C VAL A 38 7.39 -4.37 7.02
N PRO A 39 8.13 -4.52 8.13
CA PRO A 39 9.50 -4.01 8.17
C PRO A 39 10.33 -4.52 6.99
N SER A 40 11.20 -3.68 6.45
CA SER A 40 11.94 -3.98 5.22
C SER A 40 12.77 -5.27 5.32
N ASN A 41 13.31 -5.56 6.50
CA ASN A 41 14.11 -6.76 6.72
C ASN A 41 13.28 -8.05 6.74
N LEU A 42 11.96 -7.95 6.79
CA LEU A 42 11.06 -9.11 6.82
C LEU A 42 10.34 -9.36 5.50
N VAL A 43 10.47 -8.45 4.52
CA VAL A 43 9.73 -8.56 3.26
C VAL A 43 10.01 -9.90 2.55
N SER A 44 11.27 -10.27 2.37
CA SER A 44 11.63 -11.53 1.69
C SER A 44 11.09 -12.76 2.44
N ARG A 45 11.19 -12.73 3.76
CA ARG A 45 10.72 -13.83 4.60
C ARG A 45 9.20 -13.99 4.49
N VAL A 46 8.50 -12.87 4.47
CA VAL A 46 7.04 -12.85 4.37
C VAL A 46 6.56 -13.36 3.02
N ILE A 47 7.21 -12.95 1.94
CA ILE A 47 6.88 -13.43 0.59
C ILE A 47 7.09 -14.94 0.50
N GLY A 48 8.14 -15.42 1.15
CA GLY A 48 8.49 -16.83 1.18
C GLY A 48 9.28 -17.26 -0.04
N GLU A 49 9.84 -18.46 0.05
CA GLU A 49 10.62 -19.04 -1.04
C GLU A 49 9.74 -19.20 -2.28
N ASN A 50 10.21 -18.66 -3.40
CA ASN A 50 9.48 -18.68 -4.67
C ASN A 50 8.08 -18.04 -4.58
N GLY A 51 7.88 -17.12 -3.64
CA GLY A 51 6.60 -16.45 -3.46
C GLY A 51 5.53 -17.33 -2.82
N LYS A 52 5.91 -18.38 -2.14
CA LYS A 52 4.99 -19.39 -1.58
C LYS A 52 3.90 -18.77 -0.70
N ASN A 53 4.29 -17.92 0.24
CA ASN A 53 3.32 -17.33 1.19
C ASN A 53 2.39 -16.35 0.49
N ALA A 54 2.93 -15.52 -0.40
CA ALA A 54 2.13 -14.57 -1.16
C ALA A 54 1.10 -15.30 -2.03
N LYS A 55 1.50 -16.39 -2.67
CA LYS A 55 0.61 -17.20 -3.49
C LYS A 55 -0.48 -17.85 -2.66
N GLU A 56 -0.13 -18.35 -1.49
CA GLU A 56 -1.10 -18.97 -0.59
C GLU A 56 -2.14 -17.96 -0.12
N LEU A 57 -1.71 -16.77 0.28
CA LEU A 57 -2.62 -15.69 0.67
C LEU A 57 -3.55 -15.31 -0.47
N SER A 58 -2.99 -15.17 -1.68
CA SER A 58 -3.78 -14.83 -2.86
C SER A 58 -4.83 -15.90 -3.16
N SER A 59 -4.47 -17.17 -3.01
CA SER A 59 -5.37 -18.29 -3.24
C SER A 59 -6.52 -18.29 -2.22
N ILE A 60 -6.19 -18.13 -0.94
CA ILE A 60 -7.20 -18.17 0.11
C ILE A 60 -8.15 -16.98 0.03
N LEU A 61 -7.62 -15.79 -0.21
CA LEU A 61 -8.41 -14.57 -0.25
C LEU A 61 -9.07 -14.31 -1.61
N ALA A 62 -8.67 -15.06 -2.64
CA ALA A 62 -9.12 -14.86 -4.02
C ALA A 62 -8.92 -13.41 -4.48
N LYS A 63 -7.80 -12.81 -4.08
CA LYS A 63 -7.44 -11.44 -4.43
C LYS A 63 -5.94 -11.35 -4.67
N LYS A 64 -5.54 -10.36 -5.44
CA LYS A 64 -4.12 -10.10 -5.65
C LYS A 64 -3.51 -9.52 -4.38
N ILE A 65 -2.34 -10.03 -4.03
CA ILE A 65 -1.64 -9.65 -2.79
C ILE A 65 -0.36 -8.92 -3.16
N LYS A 66 -0.08 -7.86 -2.43
CA LYS A 66 1.16 -7.12 -2.56
C LYS A 66 1.77 -6.95 -1.17
N ILE A 67 3.06 -7.23 -1.05
CA ILE A 67 3.78 -7.08 0.20
C ILE A 67 4.84 -6.02 -0.02
N VAL A 68 4.79 -4.97 0.79
CA VAL A 68 5.68 -3.83 0.65
C VAL A 68 6.39 -3.55 1.96
N SER A 69 7.50 -2.82 1.86
CA SER A 69 8.25 -2.36 3.00
C SER A 69 7.52 -1.17 3.65
N GLN A 70 7.25 -1.23 4.95
CA GLN A 70 6.63 -0.10 5.63
C GLN A 70 7.63 1.06 5.74
N PRO A 71 7.16 2.30 5.62
CA PRO A 71 8.06 3.45 5.69
C PRO A 71 8.55 3.67 7.12
N SER A 72 9.84 4.00 7.25
CA SER A 72 10.43 4.35 8.53
C SER A 72 10.17 5.83 8.88
N GLY A 73 9.77 6.61 7.90
CA GLY A 73 9.47 8.01 8.07
C GLY A 73 9.06 8.63 6.77
N LEU A 74 8.80 9.94 6.82
CA LEU A 74 8.31 10.67 5.65
C LEU A 74 9.29 10.67 4.49
N TRP A 75 10.59 10.53 4.76
CA TRP A 75 11.63 10.46 3.72
C TRP A 75 11.51 9.23 2.83
N GLU A 76 10.78 8.22 3.26
CA GLU A 76 10.53 7.01 2.46
C GLU A 76 9.18 7.03 1.75
N ALA A 77 8.47 8.15 1.80
CA ALA A 77 7.16 8.26 1.18
C ALA A 77 7.19 7.94 -0.32
N ARG A 78 8.21 8.44 -1.03
CA ARG A 78 8.33 8.20 -2.48
C ARG A 78 8.42 6.71 -2.79
N LYS A 79 9.29 5.99 -2.09
CA LYS A 79 9.45 4.54 -2.29
C LYS A 79 8.18 3.80 -1.93
N PHE A 80 7.58 4.12 -0.80
CA PHE A 80 6.38 3.46 -0.31
C PHE A 80 5.23 3.61 -1.30
N ILE A 81 4.97 4.83 -1.74
CA ILE A 81 3.90 5.10 -2.70
C ILE A 81 4.19 4.47 -4.06
N SER A 82 5.46 4.51 -4.50
CA SER A 82 5.86 3.84 -5.74
C SER A 82 5.57 2.35 -5.70
N ASP A 83 5.85 1.71 -4.58
CA ASP A 83 5.59 0.28 -4.41
C ASP A 83 4.09 -0.02 -4.45
N ILE A 84 3.28 0.84 -3.85
CA ILE A 84 1.83 0.65 -3.81
C ILE A 84 1.20 0.79 -5.19
N VAL A 85 1.59 1.80 -5.96
CA VAL A 85 0.96 2.09 -7.25
C VAL A 85 1.54 1.29 -8.41
N SER A 86 2.67 0.61 -8.19
CA SER A 86 3.29 -0.22 -9.24
C SER A 86 2.26 -1.16 -9.88
N PRO A 87 2.27 -1.36 -11.20
CA PRO A 87 3.27 -0.96 -12.18
C PRO A 87 3.15 0.48 -12.70
N LEU A 88 2.20 1.24 -12.21
CA LEU A 88 2.10 2.65 -12.57
C LEU A 88 3.28 3.41 -11.97
N SER A 89 3.59 4.58 -12.55
CA SER A 89 4.69 5.40 -12.08
C SER A 89 4.29 6.87 -12.06
N PHE A 90 5.10 7.69 -11.39
CA PHE A 90 4.93 9.13 -11.37
C PHE A 90 6.29 9.80 -11.51
N LYS A 91 6.29 11.05 -11.97
CA LYS A 91 7.53 11.79 -12.24
C LYS A 91 8.20 12.29 -10.97
N ASN A 92 7.41 12.81 -10.04
CA ASN A 92 7.94 13.46 -8.85
C ASN A 92 6.98 13.37 -7.70
N LEU A 93 7.52 13.46 -6.51
CA LEU A 93 6.76 13.55 -5.29
C LEU A 93 7.41 14.64 -4.43
N GLU A 94 6.61 15.58 -3.95
CA GLU A 94 7.12 16.60 -3.04
C GLU A 94 6.18 16.72 -1.84
N ILE A 95 6.74 17.19 -0.75
CA ILE A 95 6.02 17.37 0.49
C ILE A 95 5.89 18.87 0.73
N ALA A 96 4.66 19.34 0.76
CA ALA A 96 4.37 20.77 0.93
C ALA A 96 3.40 20.93 2.10
N GLY A 97 3.91 21.30 3.27
CA GLY A 97 3.09 21.47 4.47
C GLY A 97 2.42 20.14 4.85
N ASN A 98 1.10 20.13 4.87
CA ASN A 98 0.32 18.97 5.25
C ASN A 98 -0.10 18.11 4.05
N GLU A 99 0.51 18.34 2.89
CA GLU A 99 0.19 17.61 1.66
C GLU A 99 1.39 16.90 1.06
N ILE A 100 1.12 15.75 0.47
CA ILE A 100 2.04 15.10 -0.45
C ILE A 100 1.49 15.36 -1.85
N ILE A 101 2.34 15.90 -2.72
CA ILE A 101 1.95 16.26 -4.09
C ILE A 101 2.69 15.35 -5.06
N ILE A 102 1.94 14.58 -5.83
CA ILE A 102 2.48 13.67 -6.84
C ILE A 102 2.28 14.28 -8.21
N THR A 103 3.36 14.38 -8.97
CA THR A 103 3.32 14.84 -10.35
C THR A 103 3.47 13.63 -11.27
N ALA A 104 2.53 13.46 -12.18
CA ALA A 104 2.54 12.35 -13.12
C ALA A 104 2.25 12.83 -14.52
N ASN A 105 2.67 12.05 -15.54
CA ASN A 105 2.30 12.36 -16.91
C ASN A 105 0.79 12.10 -17.08
N LYS A 106 0.25 12.58 -18.20
CA LYS A 106 -1.19 12.55 -18.45
C LYS A 106 -1.80 11.15 -18.33
N ASP A 107 -1.15 10.15 -18.93
CA ASP A 107 -1.67 8.79 -18.95
C ASP A 107 -1.63 8.16 -17.56
N ASN A 108 -0.52 8.29 -16.87
CA ASN A 108 -0.37 7.77 -15.52
C ASN A 108 -1.27 8.51 -14.53
N LYS A 109 -1.45 9.81 -14.71
CA LYS A 109 -2.32 10.59 -13.84
C LYS A 109 -3.74 10.04 -13.87
N ALA A 110 -4.28 9.80 -15.07
CA ALA A 110 -5.62 9.27 -15.23
C ALA A 110 -5.75 7.89 -14.55
N ALA A 111 -4.73 7.03 -14.71
CA ALA A 111 -4.73 5.70 -14.12
C ALA A 111 -4.59 5.75 -12.59
N LEU A 112 -3.78 6.66 -12.07
CA LEU A 112 -3.60 6.82 -10.62
C LEU A 112 -4.87 7.31 -9.93
N ILE A 113 -5.63 8.17 -10.61
CA ILE A 113 -6.90 8.68 -10.08
C ILE A 113 -7.98 7.61 -10.18
N GLY A 114 -8.01 6.89 -11.29
CA GLY A 114 -8.97 5.82 -11.52
C GLY A 114 -10.37 6.31 -11.85
N ARG A 115 -11.23 5.37 -12.22
CA ARG A 115 -12.62 5.67 -12.55
C ARG A 115 -13.35 6.16 -11.31
N ASN A 116 -14.06 7.27 -11.44
CA ASN A 116 -14.80 7.89 -10.34
C ASN A 116 -13.91 8.23 -9.14
N LYS A 117 -12.61 8.43 -9.38
CA LYS A 117 -11.62 8.78 -8.36
C LYS A 117 -11.44 7.71 -7.28
N VAL A 118 -11.81 6.46 -7.57
CA VAL A 118 -11.74 5.37 -6.59
C VAL A 118 -10.31 5.14 -6.11
N ARG A 119 -9.35 5.05 -7.05
CA ARG A 119 -7.96 4.83 -6.68
C ARG A 119 -7.37 6.01 -5.93
N LEU A 120 -7.73 7.23 -6.34
CA LEU A 120 -7.29 8.44 -5.64
C LEU A 120 -7.74 8.42 -4.18
N GLU A 121 -9.01 8.08 -3.94
CA GLU A 121 -9.53 8.03 -2.58
C GLU A 121 -8.87 6.93 -1.74
N GLU A 122 -8.60 5.79 -2.34
CA GLU A 122 -7.87 4.71 -1.67
C GLU A 122 -6.47 5.17 -1.27
N LEU A 123 -5.76 5.82 -2.19
CA LEU A 123 -4.42 6.29 -1.93
C LEU A 123 -4.38 7.41 -0.90
N LYS A 124 -5.36 8.31 -0.93
CA LYS A 124 -5.51 9.36 0.10
C LYS A 124 -5.64 8.76 1.49
N LYS A 125 -6.43 7.71 1.61
CA LYS A 125 -6.62 7.03 2.89
C LYS A 125 -5.33 6.42 3.40
N ILE A 126 -4.58 5.77 2.53
CA ILE A 126 -3.30 5.16 2.87
C ILE A 126 -2.30 6.22 3.34
N VAL A 127 -2.20 7.33 2.60
CA VAL A 127 -1.28 8.42 2.94
C VAL A 127 -1.64 9.06 4.27
N GLU A 128 -2.92 9.25 4.53
CA GLU A 128 -3.37 9.80 5.79
C GLU A 128 -3.03 8.87 6.96
N GLU A 129 -3.28 7.58 6.80
CA GLU A 129 -2.99 6.60 7.85
C GLU A 129 -1.50 6.46 8.12
N CYS A 130 -0.67 6.50 7.08
CA CYS A 130 0.77 6.26 7.22
C CYS A 130 1.56 7.52 7.57
N PHE A 131 1.14 8.68 7.07
CA PHE A 131 1.92 9.92 7.18
C PHE A 131 1.16 11.08 7.82
N GLY A 132 -0.14 10.94 8.04
CA GLY A 132 -0.95 12.01 8.59
C GLY A 132 -1.07 13.22 7.68
N LYS A 133 -0.98 13.02 6.36
CA LYS A 133 -0.99 14.09 5.37
C LYS A 133 -2.05 13.86 4.30
N GLY A 134 -2.46 14.94 3.65
CA GLY A 134 -3.30 14.83 2.47
C GLY A 134 -2.50 14.46 1.24
N LEU A 135 -3.18 14.14 0.16
CA LEU A 135 -2.56 13.75 -1.11
C LEU A 135 -3.22 14.51 -2.25
N ARG A 136 -2.40 14.98 -3.18
CA ARG A 136 -2.88 15.61 -4.40
C ARG A 136 -2.05 15.11 -5.58
N ILE A 137 -2.72 14.82 -6.69
CA ILE A 137 -2.07 14.38 -7.93
C ILE A 137 -2.24 15.47 -8.96
N VAL A 138 -1.14 15.96 -9.49
CA VAL A 138 -1.14 17.05 -10.49
C VAL A 138 -0.50 16.62 -11.79
#